data_47a9914773daee98140f75b6d2da40b0
#
_entry.id   47a9914773daee98140f75b6d2da40b0
#
_cell.length_a   1.000
_cell.length_b   1.000
_cell.length_c   1.000
_cell.angle_alpha   90.00
_cell.angle_beta   90.00
_cell.angle_gamma   90.00
#
_symmetry.space_group_name_H-M   'P 1'
#
loop_
_entity.id
_entity.type
_entity.pdbx_description
1 polymer ?
#
loop_
_entity_poly.entity_id
_entity_poly.type
_entity_poly.pdbx_seq_one_letter_code
_entity_poly.pdbx_strand_id
1 'polypeptide(L)'
;MKNKITLAFLSLLFIGVTYAQDRRTCHAMENLEYRKSLDPELKRKMAEIERFTQRKITEKERYHGKVSGEIITLPVVVHILYTNSTNNISDAQIQSQLDVLNADFRRTNSDATNKWSQVADTQIEFKLATIDPNGNPTTGITRTAVSTATWGTNDAMKKTSTGGVNAWNTAEYLNMWIVDNIKSGSNTILGYAQFPGGDASTDGVVMADQYFGTVGTAQAPFDGGRTTTHEVGHYLNLRHIWGDGPCGSDDFVADTPESDAPNYGCVTGHNSCGSEDMVQNYMDYSDDSCMNLFTVGQKNRMRAILEAGGSRRSLALSDKFGEGATCTATVPTGVATSGVTSSSVSVTWSSVSGATYSVRYRIAGSTSWVTKDVASTSTTLSGLSASTQYEIQVRSKCTSGNSNYSASVSVTTSTVTISYCTSKGENVSDEYIQRVELGSIDNSSDGGNGYSDYTSISTDLIKGVSNTIKITPKWNGTVYSEGYGVWIDYNGDGDFSDAGETVWTKAPSKDATVSGSFRCHHQH
;
A
#
# COMPACT_ATOMS: atom_id res chain seq x y z
N MET A 1 60.10 34.47 37.30
CA MET A 1 59.20 33.34 36.99
C MET A 1 58.37 33.76 35.77
N LYS A 2 58.65 33.16 34.59
CA LYS A 2 57.95 33.46 33.35
C LYS A 2 56.94 32.33 33.10
N ASN A 3 55.63 32.65 33.21
CA ASN A 3 54.56 31.70 32.88
C ASN A 3 54.39 31.65 31.38
N LYS A 4 54.56 30.47 30.80
CA LYS A 4 54.23 30.16 29.42
C LYS A 4 52.77 29.66 29.36
N ILE A 5 51.91 30.41 28.69
CA ILE A 5 50.55 29.99 28.36
C ILE A 5 50.63 29.21 27.07
N THR A 6 50.32 27.92 27.12
CA THR A 6 50.18 27.05 25.94
C THR A 6 48.73 27.12 25.48
N LEU A 7 48.50 27.76 24.32
CA LEU A 7 47.20 27.73 23.65
C LEU A 7 47.06 26.41 22.90
N ALA A 8 46.15 25.56 23.32
CA ALA A 8 45.77 24.37 22.56
C ALA A 8 44.69 24.76 21.54
N PHE A 9 45.02 24.68 20.25
CA PHE A 9 44.04 24.77 19.16
C PHE A 9 43.30 23.45 19.04
N LEU A 10 42.02 23.44 19.42
CA LEU A 10 41.09 22.35 19.18
C LEU A 10 40.55 22.51 17.75
N SER A 11 41.13 21.83 16.78
CA SER A 11 40.57 21.73 15.41
C SER A 11 39.33 20.85 15.44
N LEU A 12 38.13 21.47 15.37
CA LEU A 12 36.90 20.71 15.04
C LEU A 12 36.99 20.26 13.60
N LEU A 13 37.21 18.95 13.41
CA LEU A 13 36.97 18.29 12.12
C LEU A 13 35.46 18.24 11.93
N PHE A 14 34.90 19.13 11.11
CA PHE A 14 33.57 18.92 10.52
C PHE A 14 33.69 17.76 9.51
N ILE A 15 33.30 16.56 9.93
CA ILE A 15 33.01 15.48 8.99
C ILE A 15 31.66 15.88 8.37
N GLY A 16 31.72 16.56 7.23
CA GLY A 16 30.57 16.72 6.37
C GLY A 16 30.17 15.33 5.90
N VAL A 17 29.06 14.80 6.42
CA VAL A 17 28.38 13.67 5.81
C VAL A 17 27.81 14.21 4.51
N THR A 18 28.56 14.04 3.42
CA THR A 18 28.00 14.21 2.07
C THR A 18 27.04 13.04 1.88
N TYR A 19 25.75 13.31 2.08
CA TYR A 19 24.73 12.43 1.50
C TYR A 19 24.98 12.47 0.00
N ALA A 20 25.32 11.35 -0.60
CA ALA A 20 25.28 11.22 -2.04
C ALA A 20 23.83 11.50 -2.43
N GLN A 21 23.59 12.60 -3.13
CA GLN A 21 22.28 12.94 -3.65
C GLN A 21 21.86 11.79 -4.55
N ASP A 22 20.73 11.15 -4.25
CA ASP A 22 20.20 10.09 -5.10
C ASP A 22 19.97 10.69 -6.49
N ARG A 23 20.55 10.03 -7.50
CA ARG A 23 20.34 10.43 -8.89
C ARG A 23 19.06 9.82 -9.39
N ARG A 24 18.34 10.54 -10.28
CA ARG A 24 17.19 9.96 -10.97
C ARG A 24 17.61 8.70 -11.71
N THR A 25 16.84 7.63 -11.54
CA THR A 25 17.04 6.35 -12.22
C THR A 25 15.69 5.85 -12.73
N CYS A 26 15.49 5.99 -14.03
CA CYS A 26 14.41 5.37 -14.77
C CYS A 26 14.91 4.06 -15.36
N HIS A 27 14.13 2.99 -15.29
CA HIS A 27 14.46 1.68 -15.85
C HIS A 27 13.52 1.26 -16.99
N ALA A 28 12.89 2.22 -17.68
CA ALA A 28 12.00 1.95 -18.81
C ALA A 28 12.77 1.27 -19.97
N MET A 29 14.03 1.66 -20.23
CA MET A 29 14.83 1.07 -21.29
C MET A 29 15.30 -0.35 -20.93
N GLU A 30 15.76 -0.59 -19.72
CA GLU A 30 16.17 -1.92 -19.25
C GLU A 30 14.96 -2.88 -19.19
N ASN A 31 13.80 -2.41 -18.75
CA ASN A 31 12.55 -3.19 -18.80
C ASN A 31 12.16 -3.49 -20.26
N LEU A 32 12.36 -2.54 -21.18
CA LEU A 32 12.14 -2.76 -22.61
C LEU A 32 13.04 -3.87 -23.16
N GLU A 33 14.34 -3.86 -22.85
CA GLU A 33 15.26 -4.92 -23.29
C GLU A 33 14.90 -6.29 -22.68
N TYR A 34 14.54 -6.32 -21.40
CA TYR A 34 13.99 -7.50 -20.75
C TYR A 34 12.78 -8.05 -21.51
N ARG A 35 11.81 -7.19 -21.87
CA ARG A 35 10.60 -7.58 -22.61
C ARG A 35 10.90 -8.05 -24.03
N LYS A 36 11.86 -7.43 -24.72
CA LYS A 36 12.33 -7.89 -26.03
C LYS A 36 12.94 -9.30 -25.97
N SER A 37 13.54 -9.67 -24.83
CA SER A 37 14.07 -11.04 -24.62
C SER A 37 12.94 -12.06 -24.43
N LEU A 38 11.77 -11.63 -23.94
CA LEU A 38 10.58 -12.49 -23.74
C LEU A 38 9.69 -12.57 -24.98
N ASP A 39 9.57 -11.47 -25.75
CA ASP A 39 8.76 -11.39 -26.97
C ASP A 39 9.65 -10.94 -28.16
N PRO A 40 10.15 -11.86 -28.99
CA PRO A 40 10.92 -11.54 -30.18
C PRO A 40 10.19 -10.64 -31.18
N GLU A 41 8.85 -10.65 -31.18
CA GLU A 41 8.01 -9.81 -32.07
C GLU A 41 7.91 -8.37 -31.59
N LEU A 42 8.24 -8.07 -30.34
CA LEU A 42 8.12 -6.73 -29.77
C LEU A 42 8.90 -5.70 -30.57
N LYS A 43 10.12 -6.04 -31.01
CA LYS A 43 10.94 -5.14 -31.85
C LYS A 43 10.20 -4.76 -33.15
N ARG A 44 9.56 -5.72 -33.82
CA ARG A 44 8.78 -5.49 -35.04
C ARG A 44 7.55 -4.60 -34.76
N LYS A 45 6.79 -4.93 -33.70
CA LYS A 45 5.62 -4.15 -33.26
C LYS A 45 5.99 -2.69 -32.98
N MET A 46 7.07 -2.45 -32.23
CA MET A 46 7.57 -1.10 -31.96
C MET A 46 7.98 -0.36 -33.22
N ALA A 47 8.66 -1.02 -34.18
CA ALA A 47 9.02 -0.41 -35.44
C ALA A 47 7.78 -0.04 -36.28
N GLU A 48 6.71 -0.80 -36.18
CA GLU A 48 5.41 -0.48 -36.84
C GLU A 48 4.74 0.72 -36.18
N ILE A 49 4.73 0.78 -34.84
CA ILE A 49 4.22 1.93 -34.06
C ILE A 49 5.03 3.18 -34.42
N GLU A 50 6.36 3.07 -34.51
CA GLU A 50 7.23 4.19 -34.87
C GLU A 50 6.90 4.71 -36.29
N ARG A 51 6.84 3.84 -37.29
CA ARG A 51 6.47 4.22 -38.63
C ARG A 51 5.08 4.87 -38.69
N PHE A 52 4.14 4.37 -37.90
CA PHE A 52 2.81 4.99 -37.82
C PHE A 52 2.90 6.38 -37.17
N THR A 53 3.63 6.54 -36.07
CA THR A 53 3.83 7.80 -35.36
C THR A 53 4.43 8.87 -36.29
N GLN A 54 5.50 8.53 -36.99
CA GLN A 54 6.17 9.45 -37.92
C GLN A 54 5.25 9.88 -39.07
N ARG A 55 4.47 8.94 -39.66
CA ARG A 55 3.48 9.31 -40.68
C ARG A 55 2.45 10.31 -40.16
N LYS A 56 1.95 10.08 -38.93
CA LYS A 56 0.95 10.99 -38.32
C LYS A 56 1.50 12.37 -38.03
N ILE A 57 2.74 12.48 -37.59
CA ILE A 57 3.43 13.76 -37.38
C ILE A 57 3.56 14.49 -38.72
N THR A 58 4.08 13.82 -39.75
CA THR A 58 4.24 14.42 -41.10
C THR A 58 2.90 14.83 -41.71
N GLU A 59 1.83 14.06 -41.53
CA GLU A 59 0.47 14.43 -41.99
C GLU A 59 0.02 15.74 -41.32
N LYS A 60 0.20 15.91 -40.00
CA LYS A 60 -0.15 17.13 -39.25
C LYS A 60 0.63 18.35 -39.73
N GLU A 61 1.92 18.22 -39.96
CA GLU A 61 2.77 19.30 -40.49
C GLU A 61 2.34 19.79 -41.88
N ARG A 62 1.94 18.86 -42.75
CA ARG A 62 1.48 19.21 -44.12
C ARG A 62 0.15 19.96 -44.15
N TYR A 63 -0.74 19.64 -43.24
CA TYR A 63 -2.10 20.19 -43.27
C TYR A 63 -2.25 21.49 -42.50
N HIS A 64 -1.20 22.16 -41.96
CA HIS A 64 -1.26 23.44 -41.22
C HIS A 64 -2.63 23.79 -40.61
N GLY A 65 -3.50 22.79 -40.53
CA GLY A 65 -4.86 22.90 -40.02
C GLY A 65 -4.81 22.89 -38.51
N LYS A 66 -5.49 23.84 -37.90
CA LYS A 66 -5.85 23.79 -36.48
C LYS A 66 -6.41 22.39 -36.18
N VAL A 67 -5.56 21.49 -35.69
CA VAL A 67 -6.07 20.30 -35.01
C VAL A 67 -6.92 20.86 -33.89
N SER A 68 -8.21 20.66 -33.93
CA SER A 68 -9.16 21.12 -32.93
C SER A 68 -8.62 20.65 -31.59
N GLY A 69 -8.48 21.59 -30.66
CA GLY A 69 -7.87 21.35 -29.35
C GLY A 69 -8.73 20.50 -28.45
N GLU A 70 -9.14 19.33 -28.90
CA GLU A 70 -9.86 18.36 -28.08
C GLU A 70 -8.91 17.77 -27.03
N ILE A 71 -9.30 17.93 -25.78
CA ILE A 71 -8.59 17.33 -24.65
C ILE A 71 -8.86 15.83 -24.67
N ILE A 72 -7.80 15.04 -24.63
CA ILE A 72 -7.89 13.58 -24.45
C ILE A 72 -7.75 13.30 -22.96
N THR A 73 -8.80 12.78 -22.33
CA THR A 73 -8.76 12.35 -20.92
C THR A 73 -8.55 10.85 -20.84
N LEU A 74 -7.57 10.43 -20.06
CA LEU A 74 -7.22 9.01 -19.85
C LEU A 74 -7.70 8.55 -18.48
N PRO A 75 -8.50 7.46 -18.37
CA PRO A 75 -8.87 6.86 -17.11
C PRO A 75 -7.67 6.18 -16.45
N VAL A 76 -7.44 6.49 -15.20
CA VAL A 76 -6.33 5.96 -14.40
C VAL A 76 -6.86 5.03 -13.32
N VAL A 77 -6.20 3.89 -13.12
CA VAL A 77 -6.33 3.07 -11.92
C VAL A 77 -4.99 3.00 -11.21
N VAL A 78 -5.01 3.23 -9.89
CA VAL A 78 -3.82 3.20 -9.03
C VAL A 78 -3.90 1.97 -8.13
N HIS A 79 -2.96 1.06 -8.29
CA HIS A 79 -2.81 -0.16 -7.50
C HIS A 79 -1.75 0.05 -6.42
N ILE A 80 -2.16 0.18 -5.16
CA ILE A 80 -1.24 0.31 -4.03
C ILE A 80 -0.92 -1.08 -3.50
N LEU A 81 0.36 -1.48 -3.57
CA LEU A 81 0.89 -2.71 -3.01
C LEU A 81 1.70 -2.37 -1.77
N TYR A 82 1.15 -2.59 -0.59
CA TYR A 82 1.74 -2.13 0.67
C TYR A 82 2.10 -3.28 1.62
N THR A 83 3.18 -3.12 2.37
CA THR A 83 3.63 -4.06 3.41
C THR A 83 3.29 -3.60 4.82
N ASN A 84 3.00 -2.31 5.00
CA ASN A 84 2.67 -1.69 6.28
C ASN A 84 1.82 -0.42 6.08
N SER A 85 1.42 0.23 7.17
CA SER A 85 0.55 1.42 7.11
C SER A 85 1.22 2.65 6.50
N THR A 86 2.55 2.75 6.54
CA THR A 86 3.27 3.91 6.01
C THR A 86 3.25 3.92 4.49
N ASN A 87 3.54 2.77 3.85
CA ASN A 87 3.52 2.67 2.40
C ASN A 87 2.15 2.30 1.81
N ASN A 88 1.10 2.22 2.65
CA ASN A 88 -0.29 2.29 2.20
C ASN A 88 -0.69 3.77 2.01
N ILE A 89 -0.10 4.41 1.02
CA ILE A 89 -0.19 5.85 0.78
C ILE A 89 -1.64 6.36 0.76
N SER A 90 -1.84 7.60 1.21
CA SER A 90 -3.18 8.21 1.33
C SER A 90 -3.80 8.57 -0.02
N ASP A 91 -5.12 8.69 -0.06
CA ASP A 91 -5.83 9.22 -1.23
C ASP A 91 -5.38 10.66 -1.56
N ALA A 92 -5.00 11.45 -0.55
CA ALA A 92 -4.45 12.79 -0.74
C ALA A 92 -3.12 12.77 -1.50
N GLN A 93 -2.24 11.80 -1.25
CA GLN A 93 -0.99 11.63 -1.99
C GLN A 93 -1.27 11.22 -3.44
N ILE A 94 -2.23 10.32 -3.67
CA ILE A 94 -2.65 9.92 -5.02
C ILE A 94 -3.23 11.11 -5.78
N GLN A 95 -4.11 11.89 -5.14
CA GLN A 95 -4.68 13.07 -5.76
C GLN A 95 -3.61 14.12 -6.10
N SER A 96 -2.65 14.35 -5.22
CA SER A 96 -1.54 15.28 -5.49
C SER A 96 -0.74 14.88 -6.75
N GLN A 97 -0.58 13.57 -7.00
CA GLN A 97 0.07 13.09 -8.22
C GLN A 97 -0.78 13.35 -9.46
N LEU A 98 -2.09 13.13 -9.40
CA LEU A 98 -2.98 13.44 -10.52
C LEU A 98 -3.00 14.93 -10.85
N ASP A 99 -2.97 15.78 -9.80
CA ASP A 99 -2.90 17.24 -9.97
C ASP A 99 -1.61 17.66 -10.67
N VAL A 100 -0.46 17.06 -10.30
CA VAL A 100 0.82 17.29 -10.99
C VAL A 100 0.75 16.83 -12.44
N LEU A 101 0.31 15.59 -12.72
CA LEU A 101 0.19 15.09 -14.08
C LEU A 101 -0.65 16.02 -14.95
N ASN A 102 -1.80 16.47 -14.44
CA ASN A 102 -2.67 17.38 -15.17
C ASN A 102 -2.02 18.76 -15.38
N ALA A 103 -1.35 19.29 -14.35
CA ALA A 103 -0.64 20.57 -14.47
C ALA A 103 0.48 20.50 -15.51
N ASP A 104 1.28 19.45 -15.49
CA ASP A 104 2.43 19.26 -16.38
C ASP A 104 2.02 19.02 -17.83
N PHE A 105 1.09 18.08 -18.06
CA PHE A 105 0.61 17.73 -19.40
C PHE A 105 -0.24 18.83 -20.02
N ARG A 106 -0.93 19.65 -19.23
CA ARG A 106 -1.70 20.81 -19.68
C ARG A 106 -0.92 22.13 -19.65
N ARG A 107 0.35 22.05 -19.23
CA ARG A 107 1.21 23.24 -19.10
C ARG A 107 0.59 24.35 -18.26
N THR A 108 -0.07 23.96 -17.16
CA THR A 108 -0.64 24.87 -16.14
C THR A 108 0.16 24.83 -14.85
N ASN A 109 1.28 24.12 -14.83
CA ASN A 109 2.23 24.06 -13.73
C ASN A 109 2.76 25.45 -13.39
N SER A 110 2.84 25.79 -12.10
CA SER A 110 3.18 27.14 -11.61
C SER A 110 4.62 27.58 -11.92
N ASP A 111 5.49 26.61 -12.21
CA ASP A 111 6.90 26.79 -12.57
C ASP A 111 7.14 26.77 -14.09
N ALA A 112 6.08 26.81 -14.92
CA ALA A 112 6.19 26.87 -16.36
C ALA A 112 6.96 28.13 -16.80
N THR A 113 7.96 27.93 -17.66
CA THR A 113 8.77 29.01 -18.23
C THR A 113 8.65 29.07 -19.75
N ASN A 114 8.99 30.22 -20.32
CA ASN A 114 9.05 30.42 -21.78
C ASN A 114 10.51 30.49 -22.27
N LYS A 115 11.44 29.87 -21.58
CA LYS A 115 12.84 29.81 -22.00
C LYS A 115 12.97 29.19 -23.41
N TRP A 116 12.21 28.15 -23.65
CA TRP A 116 12.15 27.44 -24.94
C TRP A 116 10.89 27.79 -25.69
N SER A 117 11.01 28.20 -26.95
CA SER A 117 9.87 28.64 -27.78
C SER A 117 8.94 27.49 -28.20
N GLN A 118 9.44 26.26 -28.24
CA GLN A 118 8.75 25.04 -28.67
C GLN A 118 7.95 24.33 -27.56
N VAL A 119 7.76 24.95 -26.39
CA VAL A 119 6.97 24.36 -25.30
C VAL A 119 5.49 24.21 -25.68
N ALA A 120 4.83 23.15 -25.15
CA ALA A 120 3.47 22.83 -25.53
C ALA A 120 2.56 22.44 -24.36
N ASP A 121 1.28 22.84 -24.41
CA ASP A 121 0.17 22.14 -23.78
C ASP A 121 -0.12 20.86 -24.58
N THR A 122 0.06 19.69 -23.99
CA THR A 122 -0.14 18.41 -24.71
C THR A 122 -1.60 18.11 -25.00
N GLN A 123 -2.53 18.76 -24.30
CA GLN A 123 -3.97 18.51 -24.34
C GLN A 123 -4.32 17.06 -23.95
N ILE A 124 -3.59 16.49 -23.00
CA ILE A 124 -3.86 15.19 -22.38
C ILE A 124 -4.14 15.46 -20.91
N GLU A 125 -5.17 14.81 -20.39
CA GLU A 125 -5.57 14.86 -18.98
C GLU A 125 -5.74 13.45 -18.41
N PHE A 126 -5.68 13.35 -17.10
CA PHE A 126 -5.77 12.09 -16.34
C PHE A 126 -6.86 12.21 -15.29
N LYS A 127 -7.73 11.23 -15.20
CA LYS A 127 -8.76 11.14 -14.16
C LYS A 127 -8.78 9.75 -13.56
N LEU A 128 -8.96 9.66 -12.26
CA LEU A 128 -9.24 8.36 -11.63
C LEU A 128 -10.48 7.74 -12.27
N ALA A 129 -10.40 6.44 -12.53
CA ALA A 129 -11.54 5.69 -13.03
C ALA A 129 -12.69 5.71 -12.00
N THR A 130 -13.90 5.90 -12.48
CA THR A 130 -15.12 5.86 -11.67
C THR A 130 -15.94 4.60 -11.91
N ILE A 131 -15.53 3.80 -12.92
CA ILE A 131 -16.14 2.53 -13.31
C ILE A 131 -15.03 1.47 -13.36
N ASP A 132 -15.22 0.34 -12.66
CA ASP A 132 -14.29 -0.78 -12.67
C ASP A 132 -14.45 -1.67 -13.93
N PRO A 133 -13.58 -2.67 -14.16
CA PRO A 133 -13.70 -3.57 -15.33
C PRO A 133 -15.00 -4.39 -15.39
N ASN A 134 -15.72 -4.51 -14.27
CA ASN A 134 -17.00 -5.22 -14.19
C ASN A 134 -18.20 -4.27 -14.38
N GLY A 135 -17.94 -2.97 -14.60
CA GLY A 135 -18.97 -1.95 -14.75
C GLY A 135 -19.50 -1.40 -13.41
N ASN A 136 -18.86 -1.72 -12.28
CA ASN A 136 -19.26 -1.20 -10.98
C ASN A 136 -18.55 0.13 -10.69
N PRO A 137 -19.15 0.96 -9.80
CA PRO A 137 -18.50 2.16 -9.30
C PRO A 137 -17.18 1.83 -8.58
N THR A 138 -16.20 2.71 -8.77
CA THR A 138 -14.90 2.60 -8.10
C THR A 138 -14.35 3.99 -7.79
N THR A 139 -13.38 4.05 -6.90
CA THR A 139 -12.55 5.24 -6.69
C THR A 139 -11.37 5.31 -7.64
N GLY A 140 -11.17 4.28 -8.48
CA GLY A 140 -9.95 4.15 -9.31
C GLY A 140 -8.70 3.78 -8.48
N ILE A 141 -8.87 3.41 -7.21
CA ILE A 141 -7.77 3.06 -6.30
C ILE A 141 -8.02 1.65 -5.75
N THR A 142 -7.04 0.77 -5.88
CA THR A 142 -7.05 -0.54 -5.24
C THR A 142 -5.92 -0.62 -4.22
N ARG A 143 -6.14 -1.34 -3.11
CA ARG A 143 -5.18 -1.46 -2.02
C ARG A 143 -5.00 -2.92 -1.67
N THR A 144 -3.78 -3.45 -1.84
CA THR A 144 -3.46 -4.84 -1.62
C THR A 144 -2.29 -4.97 -0.66
N ALA A 145 -2.51 -5.64 0.46
CA ALA A 145 -1.44 -6.01 1.37
C ALA A 145 -0.59 -7.12 0.72
N VAL A 146 0.73 -6.91 0.67
CA VAL A 146 1.69 -7.84 0.07
C VAL A 146 2.82 -8.14 1.05
N SER A 147 3.50 -9.27 0.88
CA SER A 147 4.67 -9.62 1.68
C SER A 147 5.99 -9.08 1.11
N THR A 148 6.01 -8.66 -0.14
CA THR A 148 7.22 -8.21 -0.86
C THR A 148 7.38 -6.70 -0.69
N ALA A 149 8.40 -6.27 0.05
CA ALA A 149 8.73 -4.85 0.22
C ALA A 149 9.61 -4.30 -0.92
N THR A 150 10.47 -5.12 -1.51
CA THR A 150 11.37 -4.71 -2.58
C THR A 150 11.13 -5.52 -3.84
N TRP A 151 10.81 -4.84 -4.92
CA TRP A 151 10.51 -5.42 -6.22
C TRP A 151 11.66 -5.18 -7.21
N GLY A 152 11.79 -6.07 -8.19
CA GLY A 152 12.68 -5.86 -9.34
C GLY A 152 11.95 -5.15 -10.49
N THR A 153 12.64 -4.97 -11.61
CA THR A 153 12.09 -4.38 -12.85
C THR A 153 11.57 -5.43 -13.84
N ASN A 154 11.22 -6.62 -13.34
CA ASN A 154 10.76 -7.79 -14.11
C ASN A 154 9.24 -7.95 -14.13
N ASP A 155 8.48 -6.91 -13.75
CA ASP A 155 7.02 -6.88 -13.74
C ASP A 155 6.32 -7.85 -12.76
N ALA A 156 7.02 -8.37 -11.77
CA ALA A 156 6.43 -9.29 -10.80
C ALA A 156 5.28 -8.64 -10.02
N MET A 157 5.36 -7.33 -9.69
CA MET A 157 4.28 -6.59 -9.02
C MET A 157 2.99 -6.47 -9.84
N LYS A 158 3.06 -6.70 -11.15
CA LYS A 158 1.94 -6.62 -12.08
C LYS A 158 1.17 -7.94 -12.25
N LYS A 159 1.47 -8.95 -11.42
CA LYS A 159 0.87 -10.29 -11.54
C LYS A 159 0.50 -10.86 -10.18
N THR A 160 -0.74 -11.31 -10.03
CA THR A 160 -1.18 -11.99 -8.79
C THR A 160 -0.44 -13.31 -8.56
N SER A 161 -0.03 -13.99 -9.62
CA SER A 161 0.76 -15.23 -9.54
C SER A 161 2.14 -15.07 -8.91
N THR A 162 2.65 -13.85 -8.84
CA THR A 162 3.94 -13.50 -8.22
C THR A 162 3.78 -12.62 -6.97
N GLY A 163 2.57 -12.57 -6.39
CA GLY A 163 2.26 -11.82 -5.19
C GLY A 163 1.91 -10.34 -5.42
N GLY A 164 1.78 -9.93 -6.69
CA GLY A 164 1.37 -8.58 -7.09
C GLY A 164 -0.13 -8.47 -7.40
N VAL A 165 -0.48 -7.51 -8.27
CA VAL A 165 -1.86 -7.23 -8.71
C VAL A 165 -1.91 -7.18 -10.23
N ASN A 166 -2.83 -7.95 -10.83
CA ASN A 166 -3.03 -7.93 -12.28
C ASN A 166 -3.53 -6.57 -12.76
N ALA A 167 -3.13 -6.19 -13.99
CA ALA A 167 -3.66 -5.03 -14.67
C ALA A 167 -5.18 -5.10 -14.83
N TRP A 168 -5.86 -3.96 -14.72
CA TRP A 168 -7.17 -3.79 -15.33
C TRP A 168 -7.01 -3.71 -16.85
N ASN A 169 -8.10 -3.88 -17.60
CA ASN A 169 -8.06 -3.86 -19.06
C ASN A 169 -7.32 -2.64 -19.61
N THR A 170 -6.13 -2.82 -20.14
CA THR A 170 -5.23 -1.76 -20.59
C THR A 170 -5.70 -1.02 -21.85
N ALA A 171 -6.73 -1.56 -22.53
CA ALA A 171 -7.45 -0.83 -23.58
C ALA A 171 -8.42 0.22 -23.02
N GLU A 172 -8.70 0.17 -21.71
CA GLU A 172 -9.66 1.07 -21.05
C GLU A 172 -9.05 1.87 -19.89
N TYR A 173 -7.93 1.41 -19.31
CA TYR A 173 -7.30 2.03 -18.13
C TYR A 173 -5.79 2.17 -18.28
N LEU A 174 -5.25 3.33 -17.92
CA LEU A 174 -3.85 3.46 -17.58
C LEU A 174 -3.64 2.89 -16.17
N ASN A 175 -2.92 1.77 -16.07
CA ASN A 175 -2.61 1.13 -14.80
C ASN A 175 -1.33 1.73 -14.20
N MET A 176 -1.37 2.10 -12.93
CA MET A 176 -0.22 2.56 -12.15
C MET A 176 -0.06 1.67 -10.92
N TRP A 177 1.10 1.00 -10.77
CA TRP A 177 1.43 0.21 -9.58
C TRP A 177 2.35 1.01 -8.70
N ILE A 178 1.93 1.23 -7.46
CA ILE A 178 2.72 1.93 -6.44
C ILE A 178 3.20 0.89 -5.43
N VAL A 179 4.51 0.82 -5.26
CA VAL A 179 5.18 -0.17 -4.41
C VAL A 179 6.14 0.52 -3.45
N ASP A 180 6.54 -0.15 -2.37
CA ASP A 180 7.46 0.39 -1.37
C ASP A 180 8.83 0.70 -2.01
N ASN A 181 9.52 -0.30 -2.56
CA ASN A 181 10.83 -0.14 -3.15
C ASN A 181 10.98 -0.88 -4.47
N ILE A 182 11.74 -0.26 -5.40
CA ILE A 182 12.14 -0.90 -6.66
C ILE A 182 13.67 -0.91 -6.72
N LYS A 183 14.27 -2.06 -7.04
CA LYS A 183 15.74 -2.19 -7.17
C LYS A 183 16.15 -2.93 -8.43
N SER A 184 17.29 -2.52 -8.97
CA SER A 184 18.05 -3.27 -9.98
C SER A 184 19.50 -3.39 -9.51
N GLY A 185 19.88 -4.58 -9.06
CA GLY A 185 21.14 -4.77 -8.33
C GLY A 185 21.19 -3.92 -7.05
N SER A 186 22.22 -3.06 -6.93
CA SER A 186 22.36 -2.11 -5.81
C SER A 186 21.62 -0.79 -6.03
N ASN A 187 21.13 -0.52 -7.25
CA ASN A 187 20.52 0.77 -7.58
C ASN A 187 19.05 0.83 -7.13
N THR A 188 18.67 1.93 -6.50
CA THR A 188 17.28 2.27 -6.26
C THR A 188 16.68 2.84 -7.54
N ILE A 189 15.50 2.36 -7.93
CA ILE A 189 14.76 2.76 -9.13
C ILE A 189 13.57 3.59 -8.69
N LEU A 190 13.41 4.79 -9.27
CA LEU A 190 12.31 5.68 -8.91
C LEU A 190 10.99 5.20 -9.52
N GLY A 191 11.06 4.75 -10.77
CA GLY A 191 9.94 4.23 -11.53
C GLY A 191 10.37 3.63 -12.85
N TYR A 192 9.43 3.04 -13.56
CA TYR A 192 9.57 2.64 -14.95
C TYR A 192 8.22 2.45 -15.64
N ALA A 193 8.21 2.61 -16.95
CA ALA A 193 7.03 2.45 -17.78
C ALA A 193 7.21 1.35 -18.83
N GLN A 194 6.08 0.81 -19.29
CA GLN A 194 6.06 -0.02 -20.49
C GLN A 194 5.82 0.84 -21.72
N PHE A 195 6.70 0.74 -22.70
CA PHE A 195 6.50 1.32 -24.02
C PHE A 195 5.33 0.66 -24.77
N PRO A 196 4.68 1.38 -25.72
CA PRO A 196 3.61 0.82 -26.54
C PRO A 196 4.07 -0.41 -27.33
N GLY A 197 3.19 -1.40 -27.48
CA GLY A 197 3.42 -2.63 -28.26
C GLY A 197 3.81 -3.85 -27.43
N GLY A 198 4.08 -3.69 -26.14
CA GLY A 198 4.35 -4.80 -25.22
C GLY A 198 3.08 -5.57 -24.83
N ASP A 199 3.26 -6.56 -23.93
CA ASP A 199 2.18 -7.41 -23.40
C ASP A 199 1.16 -6.55 -22.64
N ALA A 200 -0.11 -6.67 -23.03
CA ALA A 200 -1.21 -5.96 -22.38
C ALA A 200 -1.37 -6.29 -20.89
N SER A 201 -1.02 -7.52 -20.47
CA SER A 201 -1.16 -7.94 -19.06
C SER A 201 -0.24 -7.19 -18.10
N THR A 202 0.76 -6.47 -18.62
CA THR A 202 1.76 -5.74 -17.84
C THR A 202 1.87 -4.26 -18.25
N ASP A 203 0.95 -3.79 -19.11
CA ASP A 203 1.01 -2.43 -19.67
C ASP A 203 0.60 -1.38 -18.63
N GLY A 204 1.47 -0.38 -18.44
CA GLY A 204 1.31 0.71 -17.48
C GLY A 204 2.63 1.18 -16.88
N VAL A 205 2.56 1.87 -15.75
CA VAL A 205 3.71 2.44 -15.06
C VAL A 205 3.85 1.86 -13.65
N VAL A 206 5.10 1.76 -13.15
CA VAL A 206 5.42 1.34 -11.78
C VAL A 206 6.19 2.46 -11.11
N MET A 207 5.80 2.82 -9.88
CA MET A 207 6.44 3.87 -9.10
C MET A 207 6.79 3.36 -7.71
N ALA A 208 7.94 3.75 -7.17
CA ALA A 208 8.14 3.66 -5.74
C ALA A 208 7.35 4.78 -5.04
N ASP A 209 6.73 4.48 -3.90
CA ASP A 209 5.81 5.39 -3.19
C ASP A 209 6.46 6.70 -2.77
N GLN A 210 7.80 6.66 -2.52
CA GLN A 210 8.63 7.81 -2.16
C GLN A 210 8.85 8.80 -3.31
N TYR A 211 8.48 8.45 -4.53
CA TYR A 211 8.64 9.28 -5.74
C TYR A 211 7.32 9.47 -6.49
N PHE A 212 6.21 9.32 -5.75
CA PHE A 212 4.85 9.45 -6.26
C PHE A 212 4.07 10.50 -5.45
N GLY A 213 3.56 11.54 -6.11
CA GLY A 213 2.86 12.66 -5.49
C GLY A 213 3.80 13.72 -4.88
N THR A 214 3.21 14.65 -4.13
CA THR A 214 3.92 15.80 -3.53
C THR A 214 3.75 15.90 -2.01
N VAL A 215 3.08 14.92 -1.41
CA VAL A 215 2.82 14.84 0.04
C VAL A 215 3.00 13.40 0.52
N GLY A 216 2.89 13.18 1.81
CA GLY A 216 2.94 11.83 2.40
C GLY A 216 4.34 11.25 2.42
N THR A 217 4.59 10.16 1.68
CA THR A 217 5.90 9.50 1.61
C THR A 217 6.88 10.15 0.62
N ALA A 218 6.43 11.13 -0.19
CA ALA A 218 7.26 11.79 -1.20
C ALA A 218 8.54 12.39 -0.60
N GLN A 219 9.70 12.20 -1.28
CA GLN A 219 11.02 12.59 -0.78
C GLN A 219 11.82 13.40 -1.81
N ALA A 220 12.38 14.52 -1.34
CA ALA A 220 13.29 15.35 -2.14
C ALA A 220 14.56 14.56 -2.55
N PRO A 221 15.11 14.84 -3.73
CA PRO A 221 14.77 15.91 -4.68
C PRO A 221 13.70 15.53 -5.71
N PHE A 222 13.00 14.40 -5.53
CA PHE A 222 12.01 13.84 -6.45
C PHE A 222 10.59 13.83 -5.83
N ASP A 223 10.27 14.86 -5.05
CA ASP A 223 9.00 15.05 -4.33
C ASP A 223 8.02 16.02 -5.03
N GLY A 224 8.33 16.44 -6.25
CA GLY A 224 7.47 17.26 -7.09
C GLY A 224 6.51 16.44 -7.98
N GLY A 225 6.51 15.10 -7.88
CA GLY A 225 5.67 14.20 -8.70
C GLY A 225 6.14 14.07 -10.16
N ARG A 226 7.30 14.63 -10.53
CA ARG A 226 7.80 14.67 -11.90
C ARG A 226 8.38 13.35 -12.37
N THR A 227 8.69 12.44 -11.47
CA THR A 227 9.04 11.06 -11.83
C THR A 227 7.86 10.37 -12.53
N THR A 228 6.63 10.50 -12.02
CA THR A 228 5.45 9.94 -12.69
C THR A 228 5.17 10.61 -14.03
N THR A 229 5.38 11.94 -14.14
CA THR A 229 5.26 12.68 -15.40
C THR A 229 6.23 12.13 -16.47
N HIS A 230 7.48 11.84 -16.07
CA HIS A 230 8.51 11.21 -16.91
C HIS A 230 8.08 9.80 -17.38
N GLU A 231 7.66 8.94 -16.45
CA GLU A 231 7.26 7.57 -16.77
C GLU A 231 6.01 7.51 -17.66
N VAL A 232 5.04 8.39 -17.44
CA VAL A 232 3.87 8.53 -18.33
C VAL A 232 4.29 9.04 -19.71
N GLY A 233 5.33 9.85 -19.82
CA GLY A 233 5.94 10.21 -21.09
C GLY A 233 6.40 8.98 -21.88
N HIS A 234 7.14 8.06 -21.26
CA HIS A 234 7.53 6.77 -21.88
C HIS A 234 6.32 5.90 -22.24
N TYR A 235 5.36 5.80 -21.32
CA TYR A 235 4.11 5.10 -21.59
C TYR A 235 3.42 5.68 -22.85
N LEU A 236 3.52 6.98 -23.08
CA LEU A 236 3.00 7.67 -24.26
C LEU A 236 4.00 7.78 -25.42
N ASN A 237 5.01 6.90 -25.49
CA ASN A 237 5.95 6.73 -26.60
C ASN A 237 7.06 7.79 -26.71
N LEU A 238 7.38 8.51 -25.63
CA LEU A 238 8.55 9.38 -25.61
C LEU A 238 9.82 8.61 -25.23
N ARG A 239 10.95 9.00 -25.79
CA ARG A 239 12.30 8.57 -25.40
C ARG A 239 12.92 9.63 -24.50
N HIS A 240 14.02 9.27 -23.85
CA HIS A 240 14.88 10.25 -23.20
C HIS A 240 15.43 11.23 -24.25
N ILE A 241 15.56 12.52 -23.89
CA ILE A 241 15.97 13.56 -24.84
C ILE A 241 17.40 13.40 -25.38
N TRP A 242 18.26 12.60 -24.71
CA TRP A 242 19.60 12.24 -25.24
C TRP A 242 19.59 10.98 -26.11
N GLY A 243 18.42 10.43 -26.46
CA GLY A 243 18.29 9.26 -27.34
C GLY A 243 18.92 7.98 -26.81
N ASP A 244 19.21 7.92 -25.47
CA ASP A 244 19.88 6.80 -24.79
C ASP A 244 21.28 6.47 -25.31
N GLY A 245 21.99 7.49 -25.82
CA GLY A 245 23.35 7.36 -26.35
C GLY A 245 24.09 8.70 -26.47
N PRO A 246 25.31 8.69 -27.02
CA PRO A 246 26.08 9.92 -27.22
C PRO A 246 25.46 10.80 -28.31
N CYS A 247 26.05 11.99 -28.53
CA CYS A 247 25.66 12.91 -29.60
C CYS A 247 25.40 12.19 -30.93
N GLY A 248 24.28 12.51 -31.58
CA GLY A 248 23.78 11.84 -32.78
C GLY A 248 22.84 10.67 -32.51
N SER A 249 22.56 10.35 -31.25
CA SER A 249 21.47 9.44 -30.87
C SER A 249 20.13 10.17 -30.95
N ASP A 250 19.09 9.48 -31.47
CA ASP A 250 17.81 10.10 -31.83
C ASP A 250 16.70 9.72 -30.82
N ASP A 251 16.08 10.71 -30.23
CA ASP A 251 14.88 10.55 -29.38
C ASP A 251 13.57 10.54 -30.22
N PHE A 252 13.69 10.65 -31.54
CA PHE A 252 12.61 10.74 -32.53
C PHE A 252 11.73 12.00 -32.39
N VAL A 253 12.28 13.09 -31.87
CA VAL A 253 11.62 14.39 -31.70
C VAL A 253 12.51 15.52 -32.22
N ALA A 254 12.11 16.17 -33.30
CA ALA A 254 12.97 17.11 -34.02
C ALA A 254 13.17 18.47 -33.30
N ASP A 255 12.36 18.81 -32.32
CA ASP A 255 12.42 20.08 -31.57
C ASP A 255 13.02 19.98 -30.16
N THR A 256 13.53 18.83 -29.79
CA THR A 256 14.42 18.63 -28.64
C THR A 256 15.87 18.82 -29.08
N PRO A 257 16.67 19.69 -28.42
CA PRO A 257 18.10 19.76 -28.67
C PRO A 257 18.79 18.42 -28.37
N GLU A 258 19.78 18.04 -29.19
CA GLU A 258 20.60 16.87 -28.89
C GLU A 258 21.37 17.05 -27.58
N SER A 259 21.43 16.01 -26.75
CA SER A 259 22.25 15.90 -25.56
C SER A 259 23.15 14.66 -25.64
N ASP A 260 24.34 14.69 -25.05
CA ASP A 260 25.28 13.57 -25.09
C ASP A 260 25.04 12.52 -23.98
N ALA A 261 24.29 12.90 -22.94
CA ALA A 261 24.01 12.10 -21.76
C ALA A 261 22.86 12.70 -20.95
N PRO A 262 22.31 11.96 -19.93
CA PRO A 262 21.34 12.54 -19.02
C PRO A 262 21.95 13.66 -18.16
N ASN A 263 21.19 14.73 -17.94
CA ASN A 263 21.54 15.76 -17.00
C ASN A 263 20.99 15.43 -15.59
N TYR A 264 21.77 15.65 -14.55
CA TYR A 264 21.41 15.39 -13.15
C TYR A 264 21.40 16.69 -12.33
N GLY A 265 20.58 16.72 -11.30
CA GLY A 265 20.42 17.93 -10.49
C GLY A 265 19.67 19.01 -11.27
N CYS A 266 20.10 20.28 -11.13
CA CYS A 266 19.49 21.42 -11.81
C CYS A 266 20.57 22.27 -12.51
N VAL A 267 21.23 21.73 -13.52
CA VAL A 267 22.37 22.34 -14.21
C VAL A 267 21.89 23.13 -15.43
N THR A 268 21.28 24.30 -15.18
CA THR A 268 20.85 25.20 -16.27
C THR A 268 22.04 25.78 -17.03
N GLY A 269 21.92 25.85 -18.37
CA GLY A 269 22.97 26.39 -19.24
C GLY A 269 24.07 25.36 -19.57
N HIS A 270 23.86 24.08 -19.27
CA HIS A 270 24.71 23.02 -19.75
C HIS A 270 24.65 22.96 -21.27
N ASN A 271 25.79 22.74 -21.91
CA ASN A 271 25.89 22.65 -23.36
C ASN A 271 26.60 21.36 -23.73
N SER A 272 25.96 20.56 -24.56
CA SER A 272 26.54 19.39 -25.20
C SER A 272 26.15 19.36 -26.68
N CYS A 273 26.71 18.51 -27.50
CA CYS A 273 26.33 18.34 -28.90
C CYS A 273 26.17 19.63 -29.74
N GLY A 274 26.80 20.74 -29.32
CA GLY A 274 26.78 22.02 -30.03
C GLY A 274 25.60 22.97 -29.72
N SER A 275 24.75 22.62 -28.75
CA SER A 275 23.62 23.44 -28.29
C SER A 275 23.44 23.36 -26.77
N GLU A 276 22.60 24.23 -26.19
CA GLU A 276 22.21 24.12 -24.79
C GLU A 276 21.26 22.92 -24.62
N ASP A 277 21.53 22.11 -23.59
CA ASP A 277 20.68 20.98 -23.21
C ASP A 277 19.36 21.45 -22.60
N MET A 278 18.27 20.77 -22.93
CA MET A 278 16.92 21.11 -22.45
C MET A 278 16.67 20.46 -21.08
N VAL A 279 17.48 20.81 -20.07
CA VAL A 279 17.41 20.23 -18.70
C VAL A 279 16.06 20.41 -18.02
N GLN A 280 15.18 21.30 -18.52
CA GLN A 280 13.82 21.49 -18.04
C GLN A 280 12.81 20.49 -18.62
N ASN A 281 13.21 19.67 -19.58
CA ASN A 281 12.32 18.70 -20.22
C ASN A 281 12.01 17.54 -19.25
N TYR A 282 10.74 17.15 -19.17
CA TYR A 282 10.33 16.01 -18.34
C TYR A 282 10.99 14.67 -18.71
N MET A 283 11.56 14.56 -19.93
CA MET A 283 12.25 13.35 -20.38
C MET A 283 13.77 13.40 -20.18
N ASP A 284 14.29 14.34 -19.39
CA ASP A 284 15.66 14.34 -18.87
C ASP A 284 15.70 13.68 -17.47
N TYR A 285 16.89 13.62 -16.85
CA TYR A 285 17.11 13.11 -15.49
C TYR A 285 17.36 14.20 -14.44
N SER A 286 16.98 15.43 -14.76
CA SER A 286 17.05 16.55 -13.82
C SER A 286 16.16 16.31 -12.60
N ASP A 287 16.44 17.04 -11.51
CA ASP A 287 15.59 17.02 -10.32
C ASP A 287 14.21 17.61 -10.62
N ASP A 288 13.20 17.20 -9.86
CA ASP A 288 11.81 17.63 -10.04
C ASP A 288 11.65 19.17 -10.06
N SER A 289 12.44 19.88 -9.25
CA SER A 289 12.43 21.35 -9.19
C SER A 289 12.88 22.07 -10.46
N CYS A 290 13.53 21.36 -11.38
CA CYS A 290 13.96 21.89 -12.68
C CYS A 290 13.07 21.56 -13.85
N MET A 291 12.38 20.43 -13.79
CA MET A 291 11.54 19.92 -14.86
C MET A 291 10.23 20.71 -14.93
N ASN A 292 9.88 21.23 -16.13
CA ASN A 292 8.64 22.02 -16.26
C ASN A 292 8.02 22.07 -17.66
N LEU A 293 8.50 21.22 -18.61
CA LEU A 293 7.97 21.30 -19.98
C LEU A 293 8.02 19.97 -20.78
N PHE A 294 7.08 19.87 -21.71
CA PHE A 294 7.16 19.08 -22.95
C PHE A 294 7.22 20.00 -24.17
N THR A 295 7.77 19.49 -25.28
CA THR A 295 7.82 20.24 -26.56
C THR A 295 6.61 19.94 -27.44
N VAL A 296 6.45 20.73 -28.54
CA VAL A 296 5.42 20.50 -29.58
C VAL A 296 5.65 19.14 -30.26
N GLY A 297 6.88 18.78 -30.55
CA GLY A 297 7.24 17.48 -31.14
C GLY A 297 6.87 16.32 -30.20
N GLN A 298 7.18 16.44 -28.90
CA GLN A 298 6.78 15.45 -27.89
C GLN A 298 5.25 15.34 -27.80
N LYS A 299 4.51 16.47 -27.75
CA LYS A 299 3.04 16.48 -27.82
C LYS A 299 2.53 15.70 -29.04
N ASN A 300 3.06 16.00 -30.21
CA ASN A 300 2.60 15.37 -31.47
C ASN A 300 2.84 13.86 -31.45
N ARG A 301 3.97 13.44 -30.91
CA ARG A 301 4.36 12.05 -30.78
C ARG A 301 3.44 11.29 -29.80
N MET A 302 3.19 11.84 -28.61
CA MET A 302 2.26 11.26 -27.63
C MET A 302 0.83 11.15 -28.18
N ARG A 303 0.35 12.18 -28.84
CA ARG A 303 -1.01 12.21 -29.39
C ARG A 303 -1.17 11.25 -30.58
N ALA A 304 -0.14 11.05 -31.39
CA ALA A 304 -0.22 10.14 -32.54
C ALA A 304 -0.68 8.73 -32.14
N ILE A 305 -0.21 8.19 -31.04
CA ILE A 305 -0.61 6.84 -30.57
C ILE A 305 -2.00 6.80 -29.93
N LEU A 306 -2.55 7.94 -29.53
CA LEU A 306 -3.88 8.10 -28.95
C LEU A 306 -4.97 8.40 -29.99
N GLU A 307 -4.58 8.83 -31.19
CA GLU A 307 -5.50 9.19 -32.27
C GLU A 307 -5.90 7.98 -33.16
N ALA A 308 -6.75 8.19 -34.14
CA ALA A 308 -7.28 7.14 -34.99
C ALA A 308 -6.17 6.29 -35.65
N GLY A 309 -6.20 4.99 -35.41
CA GLY A 309 -5.20 4.01 -35.84
C GLY A 309 -3.99 3.87 -34.90
N GLY A 310 -3.89 4.68 -33.88
CA GLY A 310 -2.82 4.61 -32.88
C GLY A 310 -2.94 3.41 -31.92
N SER A 311 -1.81 2.97 -31.41
CA SER A 311 -1.71 1.76 -30.56
C SER A 311 -2.44 1.88 -29.22
N ARG A 312 -2.71 3.10 -28.73
CA ARG A 312 -3.47 3.38 -27.49
C ARG A 312 -4.80 4.11 -27.75
N ARG A 313 -5.32 3.99 -28.99
CA ARG A 313 -6.58 4.64 -29.35
C ARG A 313 -7.76 4.19 -28.50
N SER A 314 -7.85 2.92 -28.17
CA SER A 314 -8.92 2.38 -27.31
C SER A 314 -8.92 3.04 -25.93
N LEU A 315 -7.76 3.23 -25.33
CA LEU A 315 -7.61 3.94 -24.05
C LEU A 315 -8.08 5.41 -24.18
N ALA A 316 -7.73 6.09 -25.28
CA ALA A 316 -8.15 7.47 -25.51
C ALA A 316 -9.67 7.63 -25.76
N LEU A 317 -10.36 6.56 -26.09
CA LEU A 317 -11.82 6.52 -26.28
C LEU A 317 -12.57 6.00 -25.05
N SER A 318 -11.84 5.60 -24.01
CA SER A 318 -12.44 5.06 -22.82
C SER A 318 -13.19 6.12 -22.03
N ASP A 319 -14.39 5.81 -21.59
CA ASP A 319 -15.29 6.65 -20.79
C ASP A 319 -15.34 6.25 -19.30
N LYS A 320 -14.36 5.44 -18.86
CA LYS A 320 -14.33 4.89 -17.49
C LYS A 320 -14.13 5.93 -16.37
N PHE A 321 -14.02 7.20 -16.71
CA PHE A 321 -14.05 8.36 -15.81
C PHE A 321 -15.35 9.19 -15.94
N GLY A 322 -16.29 8.72 -16.75
CA GLY A 322 -17.60 9.37 -16.91
C GLY A 322 -18.37 9.45 -15.61
N GLU A 323 -19.38 10.29 -15.55
CA GLU A 323 -20.38 10.20 -14.48
C GLU A 323 -20.95 8.79 -14.55
N GLY A 324 -20.55 7.94 -13.61
CA GLY A 324 -21.11 6.58 -13.47
C GLY A 324 -22.62 6.70 -13.53
N ALA A 325 -23.31 5.70 -14.07
CA ALA A 325 -24.75 5.66 -14.21
C ALA A 325 -25.41 6.39 -13.05
N THR A 326 -26.27 7.36 -13.35
CA THR A 326 -26.89 8.24 -12.34
C THR A 326 -27.28 7.42 -11.10
N CYS A 327 -26.50 7.58 -10.04
CA CYS A 327 -26.72 6.81 -8.83
C CYS A 327 -28.05 7.24 -8.23
N THR A 328 -29.03 6.35 -8.24
CA THR A 328 -30.26 6.51 -7.48
C THR A 328 -30.11 5.74 -6.18
N ALA A 329 -30.07 6.48 -5.07
CA ALA A 329 -29.90 5.90 -3.75
C ALA A 329 -31.10 5.02 -3.36
N THR A 330 -31.04 3.74 -3.71
CA THR A 330 -32.02 2.71 -3.31
C THR A 330 -31.46 1.89 -2.15
N VAL A 331 -32.35 1.38 -1.29
CA VAL A 331 -31.94 0.54 -0.16
C VAL A 331 -31.32 -0.76 -0.66
N PRO A 332 -30.07 -1.09 -0.26
CA PRO A 332 -29.43 -2.33 -0.64
C PRO A 332 -30.25 -3.55 -0.21
N THR A 333 -30.38 -4.54 -1.10
CA THR A 333 -31.05 -5.81 -0.85
C THR A 333 -30.04 -6.94 -0.62
N GLY A 334 -30.53 -8.11 -0.18
CA GLY A 334 -29.66 -9.29 -0.03
C GLY A 334 -28.58 -9.12 1.05
N VAL A 335 -28.82 -8.28 2.07
CA VAL A 335 -27.88 -8.15 3.19
C VAL A 335 -27.80 -9.48 3.91
N ALA A 336 -26.59 -10.06 3.95
CA ALA A 336 -26.32 -11.35 4.55
C ALA A 336 -25.03 -11.34 5.35
N THR A 337 -24.93 -12.24 6.33
CA THR A 337 -23.74 -12.40 7.17
C THR A 337 -23.14 -13.79 6.99
N SER A 338 -21.80 -13.87 7.07
CA SER A 338 -21.02 -15.13 6.98
C SER A 338 -19.71 -15.01 7.75
N GLY A 339 -18.94 -16.10 7.85
CA GLY A 339 -17.60 -16.05 8.48
C GLY A 339 -17.63 -15.55 9.91
N VAL A 340 -18.64 -15.97 10.69
CA VAL A 340 -18.84 -15.52 12.08
C VAL A 340 -17.77 -16.16 12.97
N THR A 341 -17.03 -15.33 13.67
CA THR A 341 -16.06 -15.75 14.72
C THR A 341 -16.49 -15.17 16.07
N SER A 342 -15.66 -15.35 17.10
CA SER A 342 -15.88 -14.72 18.41
C SER A 342 -15.69 -13.19 18.38
N SER A 343 -15.01 -12.62 17.37
CA SER A 343 -14.65 -11.21 17.33
C SER A 343 -14.91 -10.54 15.99
N SER A 344 -15.45 -11.25 14.99
CA SER A 344 -15.70 -10.70 13.65
C SER A 344 -16.89 -11.34 12.94
N VAL A 345 -17.42 -10.62 11.93
CA VAL A 345 -18.44 -11.11 11.01
C VAL A 345 -18.24 -10.46 9.64
N SER A 346 -18.36 -11.23 8.57
CA SER A 346 -18.40 -10.72 7.19
C SER A 346 -19.83 -10.40 6.80
N VAL A 347 -20.03 -9.24 6.16
CA VAL A 347 -21.34 -8.74 5.70
C VAL A 347 -21.26 -8.52 4.20
N THR A 348 -22.28 -8.97 3.46
CA THR A 348 -22.40 -8.82 2.00
C THR A 348 -23.80 -8.29 1.65
N TRP A 349 -23.94 -7.66 0.48
CA TRP A 349 -25.21 -7.15 -0.04
C TRP A 349 -25.19 -7.00 -1.56
N SER A 350 -26.38 -6.81 -2.16
CA SER A 350 -26.51 -6.56 -3.59
C SER A 350 -26.07 -5.13 -3.96
N SER A 351 -25.42 -4.98 -5.11
CA SER A 351 -24.94 -3.69 -5.59
C SER A 351 -26.09 -2.74 -5.96
N VAL A 352 -25.89 -1.46 -5.70
CA VAL A 352 -26.68 -0.34 -6.23
C VAL A 352 -25.76 0.40 -7.20
N SER A 353 -26.17 0.53 -8.46
CA SER A 353 -25.34 1.14 -9.50
C SER A 353 -24.90 2.56 -9.12
N GLY A 354 -23.61 2.84 -9.22
CA GLY A 354 -23.05 4.15 -8.90
C GLY A 354 -22.94 4.49 -7.40
N ALA A 355 -23.25 3.57 -6.49
CA ALA A 355 -23.26 3.84 -5.05
C ALA A 355 -22.00 3.36 -4.34
N THR A 356 -21.57 4.10 -3.33
CA THR A 356 -20.83 3.61 -2.17
C THR A 356 -21.79 3.26 -1.05
N TYR A 357 -21.30 2.73 0.07
CA TYR A 357 -22.18 2.22 1.13
C TYR A 357 -21.74 2.68 2.50
N SER A 358 -22.73 2.71 3.41
CA SER A 358 -22.50 2.90 4.84
C SER A 358 -23.12 1.70 5.58
N VAL A 359 -22.26 0.92 6.22
CA VAL A 359 -22.67 -0.19 7.10
C VAL A 359 -22.68 0.31 8.51
N ARG A 360 -23.78 0.06 9.24
CA ARG A 360 -23.83 0.34 10.68
C ARG A 360 -24.19 -0.92 11.45
N TYR A 361 -23.68 -1.01 12.66
CA TYR A 361 -23.93 -2.14 13.54
C TYR A 361 -23.98 -1.70 15.01
N ARG A 362 -24.68 -2.48 15.82
CA ARG A 362 -24.78 -2.27 17.27
C ARG A 362 -25.04 -3.60 17.99
N ILE A 363 -24.76 -3.65 19.27
CA ILE A 363 -25.27 -4.73 20.14
C ILE A 363 -26.81 -4.65 20.14
N ALA A 364 -27.47 -5.80 19.98
CA ALA A 364 -28.93 -5.88 19.95
C ALA A 364 -29.56 -5.22 21.20
N GLY A 365 -30.52 -4.33 20.98
CA GLY A 365 -31.14 -3.53 22.03
C GLY A 365 -30.40 -2.27 22.47
N SER A 366 -29.17 -2.04 22.00
CA SER A 366 -28.43 -0.79 22.25
C SER A 366 -29.03 0.36 21.41
N THR A 367 -28.90 1.59 21.90
CA THR A 367 -29.28 2.80 21.14
C THR A 367 -28.18 3.34 20.26
N SER A 368 -26.91 2.99 20.54
CA SER A 368 -25.72 3.53 19.86
C SER A 368 -25.31 2.68 18.66
N TRP A 369 -25.15 3.31 17.50
CA TRP A 369 -24.68 2.68 16.27
C TRP A 369 -23.21 3.03 15.99
N VAL A 370 -22.42 2.02 15.65
CA VAL A 370 -21.11 2.19 15.03
C VAL A 370 -21.31 2.16 13.52
N THR A 371 -20.65 3.07 12.78
CA THR A 371 -20.81 3.19 11.34
C THR A 371 -19.46 3.06 10.65
N LYS A 372 -19.44 2.33 9.51
CA LYS A 372 -18.28 2.12 8.65
C LYS A 372 -18.67 2.37 7.20
N ASP A 373 -17.97 3.30 6.52
CA ASP A 373 -18.16 3.55 5.10
C ASP A 373 -17.28 2.62 4.26
N VAL A 374 -17.82 2.10 3.16
CA VAL A 374 -17.17 1.16 2.26
C VAL A 374 -17.55 1.41 0.81
N ALA A 375 -16.62 1.16 -0.12
CA ALA A 375 -16.86 1.31 -1.57
C ALA A 375 -17.36 -0.01 -2.21
N SER A 376 -17.08 -1.15 -1.60
CA SER A 376 -17.46 -2.48 -2.09
C SER A 376 -18.80 -2.96 -1.53
N THR A 377 -19.34 -4.05 -2.09
CA THR A 377 -20.57 -4.70 -1.64
C THR A 377 -20.36 -5.73 -0.51
N SER A 378 -19.20 -5.67 0.15
CA SER A 378 -18.86 -6.52 1.28
C SER A 378 -17.93 -5.83 2.25
N THR A 379 -17.96 -6.22 3.52
CA THR A 379 -16.98 -5.79 4.53
C THR A 379 -16.92 -6.79 5.66
N THR A 380 -15.80 -6.81 6.39
CA THR A 380 -15.69 -7.51 7.67
C THR A 380 -15.78 -6.49 8.81
N LEU A 381 -16.67 -6.76 9.76
CA LEU A 381 -16.75 -6.06 11.04
C LEU A 381 -15.89 -6.84 12.03
N SER A 382 -14.96 -6.18 12.70
CA SER A 382 -14.02 -6.76 13.66
C SER A 382 -14.05 -6.01 14.99
N GLY A 383 -13.42 -6.58 16.02
CA GLY A 383 -13.44 -6.01 17.38
C GLY A 383 -14.80 -6.19 18.07
N LEU A 384 -15.55 -7.21 17.68
CA LEU A 384 -16.83 -7.55 18.28
C LEU A 384 -16.61 -8.37 19.57
N SER A 385 -17.55 -8.25 20.51
CA SER A 385 -17.57 -9.08 21.72
C SER A 385 -18.06 -10.48 21.40
N ALA A 386 -17.50 -11.50 22.03
CA ALA A 386 -17.89 -12.90 21.88
C ALA A 386 -19.29 -13.15 22.46
N SER A 387 -19.97 -14.19 21.98
CA SER A 387 -21.31 -14.61 22.44
C SER A 387 -22.33 -13.47 22.48
N THR A 388 -22.16 -12.46 21.62
CA THR A 388 -22.95 -11.24 21.63
C THR A 388 -23.77 -11.11 20.34
N GLN A 389 -25.06 -10.80 20.49
CA GLN A 389 -25.93 -10.57 19.33
C GLN A 389 -25.78 -9.12 18.85
N TYR A 390 -25.55 -8.97 17.53
CA TYR A 390 -25.45 -7.69 16.83
C TYR A 390 -26.59 -7.52 15.83
N GLU A 391 -27.03 -6.27 15.65
CA GLU A 391 -27.90 -5.84 14.56
C GLU A 391 -27.08 -5.06 13.56
N ILE A 392 -27.21 -5.39 12.27
CA ILE A 392 -26.44 -4.83 11.16
C ILE A 392 -27.41 -4.27 10.12
N GLN A 393 -27.10 -3.09 9.57
CA GLN A 393 -27.87 -2.44 8.52
C GLN A 393 -26.92 -1.82 7.49
N VAL A 394 -27.36 -1.75 6.24
CA VAL A 394 -26.60 -1.17 5.13
C VAL A 394 -27.45 -0.15 4.40
N ARG A 395 -26.87 0.97 3.98
CA ARG A 395 -27.46 1.92 3.05
C ARG A 395 -26.54 2.23 1.89
N SER A 396 -27.10 2.61 0.75
CA SER A 396 -26.33 3.19 -0.36
C SER A 396 -26.13 4.68 -0.15
N LYS A 397 -24.99 5.18 -0.67
CA LYS A 397 -24.61 6.58 -0.66
C LYS A 397 -24.31 7.01 -2.10
N CYS A 398 -25.02 8.00 -2.59
CA CYS A 398 -24.83 8.63 -3.88
C CYS A 398 -24.48 10.12 -3.70
N THR A 399 -23.94 10.76 -4.72
CA THR A 399 -23.76 12.23 -4.74
C THR A 399 -25.08 12.98 -4.59
N SER A 400 -26.19 12.39 -5.08
CA SER A 400 -27.55 12.92 -4.94
C SER A 400 -28.18 12.72 -3.57
N GLY A 401 -27.56 11.97 -2.66
CA GLY A 401 -28.03 11.66 -1.31
C GLY A 401 -27.86 10.20 -0.91
N ASN A 402 -28.40 9.85 0.26
CA ASN A 402 -28.32 8.50 0.82
C ASN A 402 -29.69 7.83 0.80
N SER A 403 -29.72 6.50 0.65
CA SER A 403 -30.94 5.74 0.91
C SER A 403 -31.25 5.68 2.40
N ASN A 404 -32.44 5.20 2.74
CA ASN A 404 -32.70 4.65 4.07
C ASN A 404 -31.80 3.43 4.30
N TYR A 405 -31.58 3.08 5.57
CA TYR A 405 -30.92 1.83 5.90
C TYR A 405 -31.82 0.62 5.59
N SER A 406 -31.22 -0.52 5.29
CA SER A 406 -31.91 -1.81 5.14
C SER A 406 -32.63 -2.22 6.43
N ALA A 407 -33.51 -3.21 6.33
CA ALA A 407 -33.93 -3.95 7.52
C ALA A 407 -32.69 -4.49 8.27
N SER A 408 -32.80 -4.61 9.60
CA SER A 408 -31.73 -5.18 10.42
C SER A 408 -31.54 -6.67 10.13
N VAL A 409 -30.30 -7.07 9.95
CA VAL A 409 -29.87 -8.48 9.97
C VAL A 409 -29.24 -8.73 11.33
N SER A 410 -29.72 -9.76 12.04
CA SER A 410 -29.18 -10.16 13.34
C SER A 410 -28.17 -11.28 13.18
N VAL A 411 -27.06 -11.20 13.91
CA VAL A 411 -26.01 -12.23 13.98
C VAL A 411 -25.48 -12.32 15.39
N THR A 412 -25.19 -13.54 15.86
CA THR A 412 -24.55 -13.74 17.17
C THR A 412 -23.12 -14.22 16.93
N THR A 413 -22.15 -13.54 17.49
CA THR A 413 -20.75 -13.94 17.46
C THR A 413 -20.55 -15.28 18.20
N SER A 414 -19.57 -16.06 17.77
CA SER A 414 -19.23 -17.34 18.39
C SER A 414 -18.74 -17.16 19.82
N THR A 415 -18.83 -18.21 20.62
CA THR A 415 -18.14 -18.30 21.90
C THR A 415 -16.63 -18.33 21.68
N VAL A 416 -15.88 -17.81 22.63
CA VAL A 416 -14.43 -18.10 22.68
C VAL A 416 -14.26 -19.53 23.17
N THR A 417 -13.66 -20.39 22.36
CA THR A 417 -13.25 -21.72 22.79
C THR A 417 -11.78 -21.63 23.16
N ILE A 418 -11.52 -21.57 24.46
CA ILE A 418 -10.15 -21.59 24.99
C ILE A 418 -9.72 -23.05 25.06
N SER A 419 -8.54 -23.37 24.55
CA SER A 419 -7.93 -24.69 24.66
C SER A 419 -6.52 -24.54 25.16
N TYR A 420 -6.30 -24.89 26.40
CA TYR A 420 -4.97 -24.88 26.98
C TYR A 420 -4.12 -26.06 26.51
N CYS A 421 -2.81 -25.89 26.52
CA CYS A 421 -1.88 -26.99 26.24
C CYS A 421 -2.01 -28.08 27.31
N THR A 422 -1.90 -29.35 26.88
CA THR A 422 -1.92 -30.47 27.81
C THR A 422 -0.64 -30.48 28.64
N SER A 423 -0.78 -30.54 29.96
CA SER A 423 0.33 -30.67 30.92
C SER A 423 -0.01 -31.70 31.96
N LYS A 424 0.92 -32.57 32.31
CA LYS A 424 0.79 -33.54 33.41
C LYS A 424 2.14 -33.95 33.96
N GLY A 425 2.17 -34.36 35.23
CA GLY A 425 3.28 -35.07 35.81
C GLY A 425 3.39 -36.51 35.24
N GLU A 426 4.59 -36.99 35.06
CA GLU A 426 4.83 -38.34 34.52
C GLU A 426 4.55 -39.44 35.56
N ASN A 427 4.80 -39.14 36.84
CA ASN A 427 4.63 -40.07 37.95
C ASN A 427 4.13 -39.32 39.20
N VAL A 428 3.13 -39.86 39.87
CA VAL A 428 2.51 -39.34 41.11
C VAL A 428 2.67 -40.32 42.30
N SER A 429 3.43 -41.40 42.12
CA SER A 429 3.62 -42.40 43.19
C SER A 429 4.46 -41.89 44.33
N ASP A 430 5.37 -40.98 44.07
CA ASP A 430 6.31 -40.44 45.03
C ASP A 430 5.79 -39.17 45.71
N GLU A 431 5.24 -38.23 44.91
CA GLU A 431 4.66 -36.98 45.39
C GLU A 431 3.55 -36.45 44.48
N TYR A 432 2.71 -35.60 45.07
CA TYR A 432 1.66 -34.85 44.38
C TYR A 432 1.20 -33.63 45.20
N ILE A 433 0.45 -32.71 44.61
CA ILE A 433 -0.23 -31.63 45.32
C ILE A 433 -1.48 -32.19 45.97
N GLN A 434 -1.46 -32.27 47.32
CA GLN A 434 -2.58 -32.83 48.09
C GLN A 434 -3.69 -31.80 48.33
N ARG A 435 -3.37 -30.51 48.50
CA ARG A 435 -4.36 -29.48 48.81
C ARG A 435 -3.92 -28.13 48.29
N VAL A 436 -4.89 -27.38 47.79
CA VAL A 436 -4.75 -25.96 47.36
C VAL A 436 -5.80 -25.13 48.06
N GLU A 437 -5.37 -24.03 48.72
CA GLU A 437 -6.22 -23.03 49.36
C GLU A 437 -5.99 -21.67 48.72
N LEU A 438 -7.07 -21.00 48.18
CA LEU A 438 -7.04 -19.65 47.62
C LEU A 438 -8.42 -19.03 47.68
N GLY A 439 -8.59 -17.91 48.39
CA GLY A 439 -9.89 -17.27 48.57
C GLY A 439 -10.88 -18.23 49.25
N SER A 440 -11.97 -18.56 48.59
CA SER A 440 -12.94 -19.56 49.04
C SER A 440 -12.61 -21.00 48.62
N ILE A 441 -11.58 -21.17 47.78
CA ILE A 441 -11.14 -22.51 47.37
C ILE A 441 -10.39 -23.15 48.51
N ASP A 442 -10.84 -24.36 48.89
CA ASP A 442 -10.17 -25.30 49.76
C ASP A 442 -10.34 -26.69 49.17
N ASN A 443 -9.43 -27.08 48.28
CA ASN A 443 -9.58 -28.26 47.46
C ASN A 443 -8.46 -29.26 47.71
N SER A 444 -8.86 -30.51 47.96
CA SER A 444 -7.94 -31.64 48.14
C SER A 444 -7.92 -32.51 46.87
N SER A 445 -6.76 -33.07 46.58
CA SER A 445 -6.56 -34.00 45.47
C SER A 445 -5.81 -35.25 45.91
N ASP A 446 -5.94 -36.32 45.13
CA ASP A 446 -5.22 -37.58 45.27
C ASP A 446 -4.06 -37.73 44.27
N GLY A 447 -3.77 -36.63 43.55
CA GLY A 447 -2.75 -36.59 42.49
C GLY A 447 -3.22 -37.06 41.12
N GLY A 448 -4.34 -37.73 41.03
CA GLY A 448 -4.88 -38.26 39.76
C GLY A 448 -3.83 -39.06 38.98
N ASN A 449 -3.75 -38.83 37.67
CA ASN A 449 -2.70 -39.36 36.79
C ASN A 449 -1.64 -38.30 36.42
N GLY A 450 -1.30 -37.41 37.38
CA GLY A 450 -0.38 -36.29 37.16
C GLY A 450 -1.04 -34.99 36.68
N TYR A 451 -2.34 -35.03 36.42
CA TYR A 451 -3.20 -33.87 36.13
C TYR A 451 -4.56 -34.08 36.79
N SER A 452 -5.08 -33.03 37.41
CA SER A 452 -6.42 -33.00 37.98
C SER A 452 -7.16 -31.77 37.46
N ASP A 453 -8.31 -31.99 36.82
CA ASP A 453 -9.17 -30.92 36.32
C ASP A 453 -10.15 -30.47 37.39
N TYR A 454 -10.02 -29.21 37.80
CA TYR A 454 -10.89 -28.56 38.77
C TYR A 454 -11.51 -27.30 38.21
N THR A 455 -11.69 -27.19 36.89
CA THR A 455 -12.25 -26.03 36.22
C THR A 455 -13.69 -25.69 36.66
N SER A 456 -14.39 -26.60 37.32
CA SER A 456 -15.69 -26.38 37.97
C SER A 456 -15.62 -25.63 39.30
N ILE A 457 -14.41 -25.42 39.88
CA ILE A 457 -14.18 -24.73 41.15
C ILE A 457 -13.69 -23.31 40.84
N SER A 458 -14.28 -22.30 41.46
CA SER A 458 -13.86 -20.92 41.31
C SER A 458 -13.89 -20.12 42.60
N THR A 459 -13.16 -19.02 42.64
CA THR A 459 -13.18 -18.02 43.71
C THR A 459 -13.06 -16.62 43.14
N ASP A 460 -13.66 -15.65 43.81
CA ASP A 460 -13.50 -14.25 43.48
C ASP A 460 -12.20 -13.70 44.09
N LEU A 461 -11.37 -13.11 43.23
CA LEU A 461 -10.15 -12.41 43.63
C LEU A 461 -10.30 -10.91 43.38
N ILE A 462 -10.02 -10.10 44.41
CA ILE A 462 -10.14 -8.65 44.30
C ILE A 462 -8.90 -8.07 43.58
N LYS A 463 -9.11 -7.36 42.51
CA LYS A 463 -8.02 -6.71 41.75
C LYS A 463 -7.23 -5.73 42.61
N GLY A 464 -5.92 -5.75 42.46
CA GLY A 464 -4.99 -4.88 43.21
C GLY A 464 -4.81 -5.22 44.69
N VAL A 465 -5.60 -6.15 45.23
CA VAL A 465 -5.46 -6.64 46.61
C VAL A 465 -4.53 -7.86 46.62
N SER A 466 -3.78 -8.03 47.72
CA SER A 466 -2.92 -9.19 47.90
C SER A 466 -3.77 -10.42 48.20
N ASN A 467 -3.66 -11.44 47.35
CA ASN A 467 -4.29 -12.74 47.52
C ASN A 467 -3.20 -13.75 47.95
N THR A 468 -3.50 -14.60 48.88
CA THR A 468 -2.55 -15.62 49.38
C THR A 468 -3.00 -16.99 48.93
N ILE A 469 -2.10 -17.70 48.23
CA ILE A 469 -2.26 -19.12 47.92
C ILE A 469 -1.45 -19.95 48.88
N LYS A 470 -2.01 -21.13 49.29
CA LYS A 470 -1.29 -22.16 50.01
C LYS A 470 -1.38 -23.47 49.26
N ILE A 471 -0.26 -24.18 49.19
CA ILE A 471 -0.15 -25.47 48.50
C ILE A 471 0.47 -26.47 49.49
N THR A 472 -0.22 -27.57 49.73
CA THR A 472 0.26 -28.65 50.59
C THR A 472 0.64 -29.84 49.71
N PRO A 473 1.93 -30.16 49.58
CA PRO A 473 2.38 -31.37 48.91
C PRO A 473 2.14 -32.61 49.78
N LYS A 474 2.11 -33.76 49.14
CA LYS A 474 2.12 -35.07 49.74
C LYS A 474 3.29 -35.87 49.20
N TRP A 475 4.08 -36.43 50.07
CA TRP A 475 5.12 -37.41 49.76
C TRP A 475 4.69 -38.78 50.31
N ASN A 476 4.78 -39.81 49.50
CA ASN A 476 4.43 -41.18 49.89
C ASN A 476 5.63 -41.95 50.45
N GLY A 477 6.78 -41.34 50.56
CA GLY A 477 8.02 -41.93 51.06
C GLY A 477 9.06 -40.86 51.43
N THR A 478 10.13 -40.78 50.65
CA THR A 478 11.18 -39.77 50.84
C THR A 478 10.67 -38.39 50.52
N VAL A 479 10.97 -37.41 51.36
CA VAL A 479 10.62 -36.00 51.13
C VAL A 479 11.64 -35.38 50.16
N TYR A 480 11.21 -35.02 48.99
CA TYR A 480 12.01 -34.34 47.97
C TYR A 480 11.84 -32.82 48.04
N SER A 481 12.68 -32.08 47.31
CA SER A 481 12.60 -30.64 47.20
C SER A 481 11.79 -30.28 45.95
N GLU A 482 10.58 -29.69 46.14
CA GLU A 482 9.64 -29.39 45.07
C GLU A 482 9.59 -27.89 44.78
N GLY A 483 9.59 -27.53 43.48
CA GLY A 483 9.33 -26.18 43.02
C GLY A 483 7.85 -26.00 42.65
N TYR A 484 7.33 -24.81 42.85
CA TYR A 484 5.91 -24.50 42.59
C TYR A 484 5.76 -23.30 41.70
N GLY A 485 4.73 -23.31 40.84
CA GLY A 485 4.33 -22.20 40.00
C GLY A 485 2.81 -22.05 39.98
N VAL A 486 2.36 -20.82 39.87
CA VAL A 486 0.94 -20.46 39.69
C VAL A 486 0.82 -19.47 38.54
N TRP A 487 -0.09 -19.75 37.64
CA TRP A 487 -0.37 -18.94 36.45
C TRP A 487 -1.85 -18.56 36.40
N ILE A 488 -2.16 -17.41 35.84
CA ILE A 488 -3.51 -16.96 35.55
C ILE A 488 -3.52 -16.40 34.12
N ASP A 489 -4.33 -16.99 33.25
CA ASP A 489 -4.62 -16.45 31.91
C ASP A 489 -5.56 -15.26 32.11
N TYR A 490 -5.03 -14.04 32.06
CA TYR A 490 -5.79 -12.81 32.30
C TYR A 490 -6.54 -12.33 31.08
N ASN A 491 -6.03 -12.59 29.88
CA ASN A 491 -6.62 -12.12 28.62
C ASN A 491 -7.55 -13.17 27.99
N GLY A 492 -7.49 -14.43 28.47
CA GLY A 492 -8.34 -15.53 28.00
C GLY A 492 -7.96 -16.00 26.59
N ASP A 493 -6.66 -15.98 26.22
CA ASP A 493 -6.20 -16.41 24.90
C ASP A 493 -5.79 -17.91 24.85
N GLY A 494 -5.68 -18.56 25.99
CA GLY A 494 -5.44 -20.00 26.11
C GLY A 494 -3.98 -20.36 26.32
N ASP A 495 -3.12 -19.40 26.62
CA ASP A 495 -1.76 -19.65 27.05
C ASP A 495 -1.42 -18.93 28.37
N PHE A 496 -0.19 -18.99 28.81
CA PHE A 496 0.31 -18.38 30.05
C PHE A 496 1.65 -17.67 29.80
N SER A 497 1.89 -17.22 28.55
CA SER A 497 3.17 -16.64 28.13
C SER A 497 3.21 -15.12 28.29
N ASP A 498 2.09 -14.49 28.56
CA ASP A 498 1.98 -13.03 28.64
C ASP A 498 2.57 -12.47 29.94
N ALA A 499 2.98 -11.21 29.84
CA ALA A 499 3.61 -10.51 30.93
C ALA A 499 2.67 -10.38 32.15
N GLY A 500 3.03 -11.03 33.28
CA GLY A 500 2.27 -10.99 34.52
C GLY A 500 1.35 -12.19 34.74
N GLU A 501 1.23 -13.11 33.81
CA GLU A 501 0.43 -14.34 33.94
C GLU A 501 1.09 -15.38 34.81
N THR A 502 2.43 -15.43 34.89
CA THR A 502 3.11 -16.12 35.96
C THR A 502 2.99 -15.30 37.26
N VAL A 503 1.97 -15.58 38.05
CA VAL A 503 1.62 -14.74 39.20
C VAL A 503 2.45 -15.04 40.47
N TRP A 504 2.96 -16.26 40.60
CA TRP A 504 3.82 -16.64 41.71
C TRP A 504 4.66 -17.86 41.38
N THR A 505 5.90 -17.90 41.90
CA THR A 505 6.79 -19.06 41.86
C THR A 505 7.47 -19.27 43.21
N LYS A 506 7.78 -20.50 43.52
CA LYS A 506 8.55 -20.89 44.71
C LYS A 506 9.71 -21.78 44.28
N ALA A 507 10.91 -21.40 44.69
CA ALA A 507 12.09 -22.23 44.52
C ALA A 507 11.94 -23.58 45.29
N PRO A 508 12.63 -24.65 44.85
CA PRO A 508 12.52 -25.96 45.48
C PRO A 508 12.68 -25.92 46.99
N SER A 509 11.73 -26.54 47.70
CA SER A 509 11.68 -26.59 49.17
C SER A 509 11.09 -27.93 49.63
N LYS A 510 11.38 -28.30 50.89
CA LYS A 510 10.82 -29.47 51.59
C LYS A 510 9.75 -29.08 52.59
N ASP A 511 9.21 -27.88 52.49
CA ASP A 511 8.21 -27.38 53.42
C ASP A 511 6.91 -28.19 53.33
N ALA A 512 6.34 -28.59 54.44
CA ALA A 512 5.10 -29.37 54.50
C ALA A 512 3.88 -28.59 53.93
N THR A 513 3.96 -27.27 53.86
CA THR A 513 3.03 -26.37 53.18
C THR A 513 3.80 -25.15 52.72
N VAL A 514 3.64 -24.78 51.46
CA VAL A 514 4.20 -23.56 50.92
C VAL A 514 3.10 -22.53 50.74
N SER A 515 3.44 -21.25 50.87
CA SER A 515 2.49 -20.16 50.65
C SER A 515 3.16 -19.00 49.92
N GLY A 516 2.36 -18.29 49.12
CA GLY A 516 2.77 -17.10 48.44
C GLY A 516 1.64 -16.11 48.24
N SER A 517 2.01 -14.87 48.07
CA SER A 517 1.03 -13.81 47.84
C SER A 517 1.28 -13.14 46.50
N PHE A 518 0.20 -12.86 45.77
CA PHE A 518 0.22 -12.17 44.49
C PHE A 518 -0.92 -11.18 44.40
N ARG A 519 -0.85 -10.27 43.44
CA ARG A 519 -1.91 -9.30 43.13
C ARG A 519 -2.40 -9.55 41.73
N CYS A 520 -3.73 -9.65 41.55
CA CYS A 520 -4.31 -9.69 40.23
C CYS A 520 -4.12 -8.33 39.56
N HIS A 521 -3.53 -8.32 38.35
CA HIS A 521 -3.29 -7.12 37.57
C HIS A 521 -4.51 -6.69 36.79
N HIS A 522 -4.58 -5.38 36.40
CA HIS A 522 -5.44 -4.89 35.36
C HIS A 522 -4.80 -5.28 34.03
N GLN A 523 -5.45 -6.13 33.23
CA GLN A 523 -5.26 -6.08 31.79
C GLN A 523 -6.48 -5.42 31.18
N HIS A 524 -6.21 -4.63 30.16
CA HIS A 524 -7.14 -3.76 29.43
C HIS A 524 -8.11 -4.54 28.55
#